data_ab54e68ee79382403e456e90e3653192
#
_entry.id   ab54e68ee79382403e456e90e3653192
#
_cell.length_a   1.000
_cell.length_b   1.000
_cell.length_c   1.000
_cell.angle_alpha   90.00
_cell.angle_beta   90.00
_cell.angle_gamma   90.00
#
_symmetry.space_group_name_H-M   'P 1'
#
loop_
_entity.id
_entity.type
_entity.pdbx_description
1 polymer ?
#
loop_
_entity_poly.entity_id
_entity_poly.type
_entity_poly.pdbx_seq_one_letter_code
_entity_poly.pdbx_strand_id
1 'polypeptide(L)'
;MNMIQIAAAAFFAGAVALTGALPAEAATARVTGTTQVRSGPGTSYRSVGQVRRGDRVNVTRCSSSRRWCHIQSRHSRNGWVNSRFLDRVSGSRRGRPGSVCFHGAHGYVCLGR
;
A
#
# COMPACT_ATOMS: atom_id res chain seq x y z
N MET A 1 -40.23 8.66 -29.99
CA MET A 1 -39.99 9.54 -29.40
C MET A 1 -39.34 9.55 -28.19
N ASN A 2 -39.78 9.20 -27.38
CA ASN A 2 -39.26 9.19 -26.17
C ASN A 2 -37.99 8.57 -26.00
N MET A 3 -37.67 7.70 -26.67
CA MET A 3 -36.50 7.00 -26.44
C MET A 3 -35.33 7.84 -26.39
N ILE A 4 -35.34 8.86 -26.98
CA ILE A 4 -34.24 9.65 -26.99
C ILE A 4 -33.64 9.96 -25.74
N GLN A 5 -34.33 10.36 -24.89
CA GLN A 5 -33.77 10.79 -23.70
C GLN A 5 -33.07 9.75 -23.02
N ILE A 6 -33.41 8.61 -23.13
CA ILE A 6 -32.78 7.60 -22.47
C ILE A 6 -31.36 7.53 -22.73
N ALA A 7 -31.00 7.65 -23.87
CA ALA A 7 -29.65 7.51 -24.20
C ALA A 7 -28.77 8.41 -23.41
N ALA A 8 -29.20 9.53 -23.32
CA ALA A 8 -28.35 10.47 -22.65
C ALA A 8 -27.99 10.04 -21.31
N ALA A 9 -28.88 9.62 -20.64
CA ALA A 9 -28.57 9.28 -19.30
C ALA A 9 -27.53 8.27 -19.23
N ALA A 10 -27.67 7.33 -19.97
CA ALA A 10 -26.76 6.31 -19.87
C ALA A 10 -25.35 6.76 -19.96
N PHE A 11 -25.12 7.45 -20.96
CA PHE A 11 -23.76 7.70 -21.16
C PHE A 11 -23.19 8.55 -20.08
N PHE A 12 -23.92 9.34 -19.47
CA PHE A 12 -23.42 10.11 -18.52
C PHE A 12 -22.84 9.40 -17.41
N ALA A 13 -23.50 8.50 -16.90
CA ALA A 13 -23.04 7.78 -15.77
C ALA A 13 -21.74 7.15 -16.06
N GLY A 14 -21.65 6.58 -17.14
CA GLY A 14 -20.42 5.91 -17.39
C GLY A 14 -19.24 6.80 -17.35
N ALA A 15 -19.40 7.86 -17.93
CA ALA A 15 -18.29 8.72 -18.02
C ALA A 15 -17.76 9.08 -16.70
N VAL A 16 -18.61 9.36 -15.85
CA VAL A 16 -18.14 9.78 -14.61
C VAL A 16 -17.32 8.77 -13.93
N ALA A 17 -17.73 7.60 -14.00
CA ALA A 17 -17.03 6.59 -13.28
C ALA A 17 -15.58 6.57 -13.55
N LEU A 18 -15.21 6.91 -14.69
CA LEU A 18 -13.85 6.82 -14.95
C LEU A 18 -12.99 7.65 -14.18
N THR A 19 -13.39 8.78 -13.97
CA THR A 19 -12.48 9.71 -13.47
C THR A 19 -11.99 9.50 -12.13
N GLY A 20 -12.68 8.90 -11.31
CA GLY A 20 -12.16 8.85 -9.99
C GLY A 20 -11.49 7.59 -9.63
N ALA A 21 -11.23 6.83 -10.59
CA ALA A 21 -10.75 5.53 -10.26
C ALA A 21 -9.30 5.37 -10.03
N LEU A 22 -8.59 6.38 -9.79
CA LEU A 22 -7.18 6.18 -9.59
C LEU A 22 -6.93 5.50 -8.28
N PRO A 23 -6.18 4.44 -8.29
CA PRO A 23 -5.92 3.72 -7.06
C PRO A 23 -4.98 4.51 -6.19
N ALA A 24 -5.05 4.25 -4.94
CA ALA A 24 -4.14 4.86 -4.03
C ALA A 24 -2.74 4.43 -4.37
N GLU A 25 -1.81 5.22 -4.04
CA GLU A 25 -0.45 4.91 -4.32
C GLU A 25 0.02 3.82 -3.44
N ALA A 26 0.32 2.71 -3.97
CA ALA A 26 0.93 1.62 -3.22
C ALA A 26 2.34 1.45 -3.76
N ALA A 27 3.27 1.24 -2.91
CA ALA A 27 4.66 1.10 -3.32
C ALA A 27 5.17 -0.26 -2.90
N THR A 28 5.97 -0.89 -3.74
CA THR A 28 6.45 -2.24 -3.46
C THR A 28 7.67 -2.21 -2.56
N ALA A 29 7.65 -3.03 -1.54
CA ALA A 29 8.79 -3.18 -0.64
C ALA A 29 9.16 -4.64 -0.56
N ARG A 30 10.37 -4.90 -0.10
CA ARG A 30 10.85 -6.25 0.13
C ARG A 30 11.00 -6.48 1.62
N VAL A 31 10.55 -7.61 2.09
CA VAL A 31 10.66 -7.96 3.50
C VAL A 31 12.07 -8.49 3.75
N THR A 32 12.72 -8.00 4.77
CA THR A 32 14.11 -8.35 5.04
C THR A 32 14.26 -9.40 6.12
N GLY A 33 13.21 -9.76 6.79
CA GLY A 33 13.24 -10.81 7.80
C GLY A 33 11.84 -11.20 8.17
N THR A 34 11.68 -12.37 8.74
CA THR A 34 10.38 -12.88 9.11
C THR A 34 9.79 -12.00 10.21
N THR A 35 8.55 -11.58 10.02
CA THR A 35 7.90 -10.74 11.00
C THR A 35 6.40 -10.96 10.98
N GLN A 36 5.74 -10.56 12.06
CA GLN A 36 4.33 -10.72 12.19
C GLN A 36 3.58 -9.60 11.49
N VAL A 37 2.46 -9.95 10.89
CA VAL A 37 1.54 -8.97 10.34
C VAL A 37 0.45 -8.80 11.39
N ARG A 38 0.22 -7.58 11.80
CA ARG A 38 -0.71 -7.32 12.92
C ARG A 38 -1.93 -6.56 12.47
N SER A 39 -2.97 -6.60 13.28
CA SER A 39 -4.22 -5.97 12.93
C SER A 39 -4.18 -4.45 13.06
N GLY A 40 -3.17 -3.92 13.68
CA GLY A 40 -3.02 -2.47 13.83
C GLY A 40 -1.56 -2.09 13.99
N PRO A 41 -1.28 -0.81 14.01
CA PRO A 41 0.11 -0.32 14.02
C PRO A 41 0.75 -0.35 15.39
N GLY A 42 1.11 -1.52 15.84
CA GLY A 42 1.78 -1.65 17.12
C GLY A 42 1.86 -3.09 17.58
N THR A 43 2.71 -3.36 18.53
CA THR A 43 2.90 -4.71 19.03
C THR A 43 1.75 -5.15 19.94
N SER A 44 0.92 -4.23 20.38
CA SER A 44 -0.21 -4.61 21.20
C SER A 44 -1.37 -5.16 20.37
N TYR A 45 -1.32 -4.99 19.07
CA TYR A 45 -2.35 -5.54 18.21
C TYR A 45 -2.02 -6.99 17.90
N ARG A 46 -3.04 -7.81 17.77
CA ARG A 46 -2.80 -9.23 17.55
C ARG A 46 -2.21 -9.51 16.19
N SER A 47 -1.49 -10.60 16.09
CA SER A 47 -0.94 -11.06 14.83
C SER A 47 -2.04 -11.69 13.99
N VAL A 48 -2.08 -11.33 12.72
CA VAL A 48 -3.04 -11.92 11.80
C VAL A 48 -2.35 -12.69 10.70
N GLY A 49 -1.02 -12.70 10.69
CA GLY A 49 -0.27 -13.43 9.68
C GLY A 49 1.21 -13.21 9.85
N GLN A 50 1.95 -13.64 8.86
CA GLN A 50 3.40 -13.55 8.92
C GLN A 50 3.94 -13.38 7.51
N VAL A 51 4.97 -12.57 7.37
CA VAL A 51 5.69 -12.45 6.11
C VAL A 51 7.14 -12.82 6.35
N ARG A 52 7.82 -13.25 5.30
CA ARG A 52 9.17 -13.78 5.41
C ARG A 52 10.14 -13.01 4.57
N ARG A 53 11.40 -13.17 4.90
CA ARG A 53 12.46 -12.56 4.14
C ARG A 53 12.31 -12.88 2.67
N GLY A 54 12.40 -11.87 1.86
CA GLY A 54 12.29 -12.01 0.41
C GLY A 54 10.91 -11.77 -0.14
N ASP A 55 9.89 -11.77 0.71
CA ASP A 55 8.55 -11.50 0.22
C ASP A 55 8.44 -10.08 -0.26
N ARG A 56 7.67 -9.89 -1.31
CA ARG A 56 7.38 -8.55 -1.80
C ARG A 56 5.98 -8.19 -1.40
N VAL A 57 5.82 -7.01 -0.87
CA VAL A 57 4.53 -6.55 -0.38
C VAL A 57 4.27 -5.15 -0.88
N ASN A 58 3.01 -4.77 -0.94
CA ASN A 58 2.66 -3.41 -1.31
C ASN A 58 2.40 -2.62 -0.03
N VAL A 59 3.12 -1.54 0.12
CA VAL A 59 2.96 -0.67 1.27
C VAL A 59 1.93 0.38 0.89
N THR A 60 0.82 0.41 1.60
CA THR A 60 -0.28 1.31 1.25
C THR A 60 -0.25 2.60 2.05
N ARG A 61 0.24 2.53 3.27
CA ARG A 61 0.37 3.73 4.11
C ARG A 61 1.18 3.36 5.34
N CYS A 62 1.64 4.34 6.04
CA CYS A 62 2.39 4.11 7.28
C CYS A 62 1.83 4.98 8.39
N SER A 63 2.08 4.60 9.62
CA SER A 63 1.61 5.34 10.78
C SER A 63 2.31 6.70 10.85
N SER A 64 1.81 7.58 11.67
CA SER A 64 2.40 8.90 11.80
C SER A 64 3.85 8.81 12.30
N SER A 65 4.17 7.81 13.09
CA SER A 65 5.54 7.64 13.55
C SER A 65 6.41 7.05 12.47
N ARG A 66 5.80 6.53 11.41
CA ARG A 66 6.50 5.89 10.31
C ARG A 66 7.23 4.62 10.72
N ARG A 67 6.85 4.03 11.83
CA ARG A 67 7.44 2.80 12.28
C ARG A 67 6.57 1.58 12.00
N TRP A 68 5.33 1.80 11.60
CA TRP A 68 4.43 0.71 11.23
C TRP A 68 3.79 1.06 9.91
N CYS A 69 3.80 0.09 8.99
CA CYS A 69 3.23 0.29 7.67
C CYS A 69 2.22 -0.79 7.34
N HIS A 70 1.13 -0.36 6.73
CA HIS A 70 0.09 -1.29 6.31
C HIS A 70 0.51 -1.88 4.97
N ILE A 71 0.43 -3.19 4.87
CA ILE A 71 0.86 -3.87 3.66
C ILE A 71 -0.21 -4.79 3.13
N GLN A 72 -0.10 -5.06 1.85
CA GLN A 72 -0.89 -6.06 1.17
C GLN A 72 0.08 -7.12 0.68
N SER A 73 -0.19 -8.36 0.99
CA SER A 73 0.70 -9.46 0.67
C SER A 73 -0.07 -10.59 0.03
N ARG A 74 0.59 -11.33 -0.82
CA ARG A 74 0.00 -12.52 -1.40
C ARG A 74 0.10 -13.70 -0.45
N HIS A 75 1.00 -13.61 0.50
CA HIS A 75 1.30 -14.74 1.36
C HIS A 75 0.70 -14.61 2.75
N SER A 76 -0.03 -13.54 3.01
CA SER A 76 -0.55 -13.28 4.31
C SER A 76 -1.76 -12.38 4.21
N ARG A 77 -2.51 -12.27 5.29
CA ARG A 77 -3.56 -11.30 5.34
C ARG A 77 -2.95 -9.92 5.32
N ASN A 78 -3.71 -8.97 4.82
CA ASN A 78 -3.25 -7.59 4.85
C ASN A 78 -3.22 -7.11 6.28
N GLY A 79 -2.29 -6.25 6.59
CA GLY A 79 -2.19 -5.73 7.94
C GLY A 79 -0.93 -4.91 8.11
N TRP A 80 -0.53 -4.74 9.35
CA TRP A 80 0.56 -3.82 9.71
C TRP A 80 1.82 -4.58 10.09
N VAL A 81 2.95 -4.11 9.58
CA VAL A 81 4.24 -4.70 9.93
C VAL A 81 5.15 -3.59 10.41
N ASN A 82 6.13 -3.94 11.21
CA ASN A 82 7.11 -2.98 11.66
C ASN A 82 7.98 -2.61 10.48
N SER A 83 8.13 -1.34 10.21
CA SER A 83 8.82 -0.87 9.02
C SER A 83 10.29 -1.25 8.98
N ARG A 84 10.87 -1.57 10.12
CA ARG A 84 12.27 -1.99 10.13
C ARG A 84 12.50 -3.26 9.32
N PHE A 85 11.46 -4.01 9.01
CA PHE A 85 11.57 -5.21 8.21
C PHE A 85 11.28 -4.96 6.74
N LEU A 86 11.15 -3.71 6.33
CA LEU A 86 10.85 -3.37 4.96
C LEU A 86 12.01 -2.61 4.33
N ASP A 87 12.28 -2.91 3.09
CA ASP A 87 13.30 -2.22 2.35
C ASP A 87 12.76 -1.91 0.97
N ARG A 88 13.38 -0.96 0.30
CA ARG A 88 12.91 -0.58 -1.02
C ARG A 88 13.32 -1.64 -2.02
N VAL A 89 12.53 -1.74 -3.06
CA VAL A 89 12.87 -2.61 -4.15
C VAL A 89 13.90 -1.89 -5.00
N SER A 90 14.80 -2.65 -5.55
CA SER A 90 15.86 -2.10 -6.37
C SER A 90 15.30 -1.19 -7.44
N GLY A 91 15.89 -0.06 -7.59
CA GLY A 91 15.45 0.90 -8.59
C GLY A 91 14.50 1.95 -8.09
N SER A 92 14.01 1.83 -6.88
CA SER A 92 13.12 2.83 -6.34
C SER A 92 13.85 4.12 -6.07
N ARG A 93 13.16 5.22 -6.21
CA ARG A 93 13.74 6.50 -5.96
C ARG A 93 13.06 7.14 -4.80
N ARG A 94 13.76 8.00 -4.11
CA ARG A 94 13.18 8.64 -2.97
C ARG A 94 12.70 10.02 -3.30
N GLY A 95 11.92 10.59 -2.43
CA GLY A 95 11.61 12.01 -2.53
C GLY A 95 10.62 12.46 -3.55
N ARG A 96 9.86 11.56 -4.13
CA ARG A 96 8.90 11.97 -5.10
C ARG A 96 7.56 12.27 -4.47
N PRO A 97 6.80 13.18 -5.00
CA PRO A 97 5.46 13.43 -4.51
C PRO A 97 4.67 12.14 -4.60
N GLY A 98 3.96 11.82 -3.57
CA GLY A 98 3.18 10.60 -3.54
C GLY A 98 3.92 9.38 -3.08
N SER A 99 5.20 9.49 -2.81
CA SER A 99 5.94 8.34 -2.34
C SER A 99 5.60 8.07 -0.87
N VAL A 100 5.78 6.84 -0.46
CA VAL A 100 5.57 6.42 0.91
C VAL A 100 6.93 6.33 1.58
N CYS A 101 7.10 6.99 2.68
CA CYS A 101 8.38 7.01 3.38
C CYS A 101 8.22 6.44 4.79
N PHE A 102 9.25 5.74 5.25
CA PHE A 102 9.20 5.13 6.58
C PHE A 102 10.61 4.82 7.06
N HIS A 103 10.73 4.43 8.33
CA HIS A 103 12.00 4.01 8.88
C HIS A 103 12.19 2.53 8.54
N GLY A 104 12.99 2.25 7.55
CA GLY A 104 13.15 0.90 7.05
C GLY A 104 14.38 0.20 7.59
N ALA A 105 14.68 -0.94 6.99
CA ALA A 105 15.77 -1.78 7.44
C ALA A 105 17.12 -1.11 7.30
N HIS A 106 17.28 -0.27 6.31
CA HIS A 106 18.54 0.40 6.08
C HIS A 106 18.39 1.90 6.24
N GLY A 107 17.63 2.32 7.24
CA GLY A 107 17.46 3.73 7.50
C GLY A 107 16.17 4.25 6.91
N TYR A 108 16.14 5.54 6.65
CA TYR A 108 14.93 6.14 6.16
C TYR A 108 14.76 5.76 4.69
N VAL A 109 13.60 5.20 4.36
CA VAL A 109 13.35 4.69 3.03
C VAL A 109 12.11 5.33 2.46
N CYS A 110 12.18 5.75 1.21
CA CYS A 110 11.02 6.26 0.50
C CYS A 110 10.81 5.40 -0.72
N LEU A 111 9.58 4.91 -0.86
CA LEU A 111 9.21 4.10 -2.00
C LEU A 111 8.44 5.00 -2.94
N GLY A 112 8.92 5.12 -4.15
CA GLY A 112 8.30 6.02 -5.09
C GLY A 112 7.93 5.32 -6.33
N ARG A 113 7.17 6.01 -7.16
CA ARG A 113 6.80 5.45 -8.43
C ARG A 113 7.55 6.09 -9.52
#